data_cd0598a2aa338f859a77cba6a6eb549c
#
_entry.id   cd0598a2aa338f859a77cba6a6eb549c
#
_cell.length_a   1.000
_cell.length_b   1.000
_cell.length_c   1.000
_cell.angle_alpha   90.00
_cell.angle_beta   90.00
_cell.angle_gamma   90.00
#
_symmetry.space_group_name_H-M   'P 1'
#
loop_
_entity.id
_entity.type
_entity.pdbx_description
1 polymer ?
#
loop_
_entity_poly.entity_id
_entity_poly.type
_entity_poly.pdbx_seq_one_letter_code
_entity_poly.pdbx_strand_id
1 'polypeptide(L)'
;MISREELGAKSAELGVDPSHVQQDYVAGWILAGLYGESPLGRQLVLKGGNALRKGYFGGTRFSEDLDFAITDRVNPAAFLDALNDVGRLAQARTGVQFHLEHTAQIGRERIKGAQTVYTFGMSFTDFYGRTETLPVSLHMDVTELTRLHLSPQSRSLIHPYSDHADCTADLTVMHLDEVLADKLKCLLQRQSIRDLFDLSHSILFNDEIPIDRKSVVSTFLRKTIFSPSPAAALNLLAAIPFEGMQGQWDDSIVCSRETRQDLTDTVTRWKDELRQLFADFRLGEQGQLAFFPAHLRTPIMDAGAQRKLLRLTYKGRTRLVEPYALRFKRREDGIGQEYLFIWDRTGGRSRPGIKSLLNYRIDDLAITDEPFEPRYEIELAKAGELTERPTFSQGPRHRTHTRIATRRPRPRPRRR
;
A
#
# COMPACT_ATOMS: atom_id res chain seq x y z
N MET A 1 -30.69 4.82 2.13
CA MET A 1 -29.95 3.54 2.30
C MET A 1 -30.58 2.48 1.42
N ILE A 2 -29.80 1.72 0.69
CA ILE A 2 -30.31 0.53 0.00
C ILE A 2 -30.97 -0.43 1.01
N SER A 3 -31.97 -1.18 0.54
CA SER A 3 -32.66 -2.15 1.41
C SER A 3 -31.75 -3.34 1.74
N ARG A 4 -32.10 -4.06 2.84
CA ARG A 4 -31.40 -5.33 3.16
C ARG A 4 -31.57 -6.37 2.06
N GLU A 5 -32.72 -6.35 1.37
CA GLU A 5 -32.97 -7.23 0.23
C GLU A 5 -32.07 -6.88 -0.96
N GLU A 6 -31.90 -5.60 -1.28
CA GLU A 6 -30.97 -5.16 -2.31
C GLU A 6 -29.53 -5.52 -1.97
N LEU A 7 -29.10 -5.29 -0.71
CA LEU A 7 -27.80 -5.69 -0.24
C LEU A 7 -27.57 -7.20 -0.41
N GLY A 8 -28.54 -8.01 0.02
CA GLY A 8 -28.49 -9.46 -0.14
C GLY A 8 -28.49 -9.90 -1.60
N ALA A 9 -29.30 -9.26 -2.44
CA ALA A 9 -29.35 -9.54 -3.88
C ALA A 9 -28.00 -9.20 -4.56
N LYS A 10 -27.40 -8.04 -4.25
CA LYS A 10 -26.08 -7.65 -4.76
C LYS A 10 -24.97 -8.58 -4.29
N SER A 11 -24.99 -8.97 -3.03
CA SER A 11 -24.04 -9.95 -2.48
C SER A 11 -24.15 -11.30 -3.21
N ALA A 12 -25.36 -11.78 -3.44
CA ALA A 12 -25.62 -13.04 -4.17
C ALA A 12 -25.22 -12.93 -5.66
N GLU A 13 -25.59 -11.84 -6.34
CA GLU A 13 -25.24 -11.52 -7.73
C GLU A 13 -23.73 -11.57 -7.93
N LEU A 14 -22.99 -10.86 -7.08
CA LEU A 14 -21.53 -10.74 -7.16
C LEU A 14 -20.81 -11.97 -6.58
N GLY A 15 -21.48 -12.76 -5.74
CA GLY A 15 -20.89 -13.90 -5.04
C GLY A 15 -19.86 -13.50 -3.99
N VAL A 16 -20.07 -12.38 -3.28
CA VAL A 16 -19.18 -11.83 -2.25
C VAL A 16 -19.90 -11.68 -0.90
N ASP A 17 -19.13 -11.60 0.19
CA ASP A 17 -19.70 -11.37 1.50
C ASP A 17 -20.41 -10.00 1.57
N PRO A 18 -21.59 -9.90 2.21
CA PRO A 18 -22.33 -8.64 2.35
C PRO A 18 -21.54 -7.50 2.98
N SER A 19 -20.54 -7.78 3.81
CA SER A 19 -19.69 -6.75 4.43
C SER A 19 -18.92 -5.92 3.41
N HIS A 20 -18.42 -6.55 2.35
CA HIS A 20 -17.72 -5.84 1.26
C HIS A 20 -18.67 -4.94 0.48
N VAL A 21 -19.90 -5.38 0.25
CA VAL A 21 -20.93 -4.57 -0.43
C VAL A 21 -21.30 -3.36 0.44
N GLN A 22 -21.44 -3.55 1.76
CA GLN A 22 -21.73 -2.45 2.70
C GLN A 22 -20.59 -1.42 2.72
N GLN A 23 -19.34 -1.88 2.84
CA GLN A 23 -18.17 -0.99 2.82
C GLN A 23 -18.08 -0.20 1.51
N ASP A 24 -18.29 -0.88 0.38
CA ASP A 24 -18.25 -0.24 -0.95
C ASP A 24 -19.37 0.79 -1.12
N TYR A 25 -20.58 0.49 -0.65
CA TYR A 25 -21.70 1.42 -0.64
C TYR A 25 -21.41 2.67 0.18
N VAL A 26 -20.96 2.48 1.43
CA VAL A 26 -20.63 3.59 2.34
C VAL A 26 -19.46 4.40 1.82
N ALA A 27 -18.42 3.75 1.28
CA ALA A 27 -17.30 4.44 0.63
C ALA A 27 -17.76 5.36 -0.51
N GLY A 28 -18.76 4.95 -1.30
CA GLY A 28 -19.39 5.79 -2.32
C GLY A 28 -20.00 7.06 -1.73
N TRP A 29 -20.79 6.96 -0.68
CA TRP A 29 -21.40 8.11 -0.02
C TRP A 29 -20.41 9.04 0.67
N ILE A 30 -19.34 8.49 1.26
CA ILE A 30 -18.25 9.31 1.82
C ILE A 30 -17.52 10.07 0.71
N LEU A 31 -17.23 9.42 -0.42
CA LEU A 31 -16.62 10.08 -1.58
C LEU A 31 -17.55 11.16 -2.16
N ALA A 32 -18.84 10.88 -2.29
CA ALA A 32 -19.82 11.88 -2.76
C ALA A 32 -19.85 13.11 -1.84
N GLY A 33 -19.85 12.91 -0.53
CA GLY A 33 -19.81 14.01 0.43
C GLY A 33 -18.47 14.78 0.42
N LEU A 34 -17.33 14.09 0.37
CA LEU A 34 -16.02 14.73 0.34
C LEU A 34 -15.83 15.59 -0.92
N TYR A 35 -16.20 15.08 -2.09
CA TYR A 35 -15.97 15.79 -3.36
C TYR A 35 -17.12 16.75 -3.75
N GLY A 36 -18.34 16.45 -3.34
CA GLY A 36 -19.51 17.27 -3.68
C GLY A 36 -19.77 18.41 -2.71
N GLU A 37 -19.56 18.18 -1.41
CA GLU A 37 -20.02 19.12 -0.37
C GLU A 37 -18.88 19.74 0.46
N SER A 38 -17.74 19.02 0.57
CA SER A 38 -16.61 19.50 1.38
C SER A 38 -15.60 20.30 0.57
N PRO A 39 -15.13 21.46 1.07
CA PRO A 39 -14.04 22.20 0.44
C PRO A 39 -12.72 21.40 0.32
N LEU A 40 -12.55 20.35 1.14
CA LEU A 40 -11.38 19.46 1.06
C LEU A 40 -11.34 18.66 -0.23
N GLY A 41 -12.45 18.33 -0.86
CA GLY A 41 -12.50 17.60 -2.12
C GLY A 41 -11.61 18.17 -3.23
N ARG A 42 -11.44 19.51 -3.24
CA ARG A 42 -10.57 20.19 -4.22
C ARG A 42 -9.07 19.93 -4.02
N GLN A 43 -8.66 19.47 -2.84
CA GLN A 43 -7.27 19.19 -2.49
C GLN A 43 -6.96 17.70 -2.53
N LEU A 44 -8.00 16.86 -2.47
CA LEU A 44 -7.86 15.41 -2.44
C LEU A 44 -7.71 14.85 -3.84
N VAL A 45 -6.74 13.97 -4.03
CA VAL A 45 -6.59 13.15 -5.23
C VAL A 45 -6.75 11.68 -4.82
N LEU A 46 -7.85 11.06 -5.24
CA LEU A 46 -8.13 9.65 -4.95
C LEU A 46 -7.10 8.77 -5.68
N LYS A 47 -6.48 7.83 -4.98
CA LYS A 47 -5.49 6.89 -5.50
C LYS A 47 -5.78 5.46 -5.03
N GLY A 48 -4.88 4.52 -5.33
CA GLY A 48 -4.99 3.15 -4.82
C GLY A 48 -6.10 2.31 -5.46
N GLY A 49 -6.58 1.31 -4.72
CA GLY A 49 -7.60 0.38 -5.21
C GLY A 49 -8.95 1.04 -5.46
N ASN A 50 -9.36 1.97 -4.59
CA ASN A 50 -10.60 2.71 -4.77
C ASN A 50 -10.56 3.75 -5.90
N ALA A 51 -9.39 4.24 -6.30
CA ALA A 51 -9.28 5.00 -7.55
C ALA A 51 -9.66 4.14 -8.75
N LEU A 52 -9.17 2.89 -8.80
CA LEU A 52 -9.57 1.95 -9.85
C LEU A 52 -11.08 1.64 -9.79
N ARG A 53 -11.59 1.26 -8.62
CA ARG A 53 -12.97 0.80 -8.47
C ARG A 53 -14.01 1.90 -8.58
N LYS A 54 -13.77 3.07 -7.99
CA LYS A 54 -14.74 4.17 -7.89
C LYS A 54 -14.60 5.21 -9.00
N GLY A 55 -13.44 5.25 -9.68
CA GLY A 55 -13.16 6.24 -10.72
C GLY A 55 -13.00 5.66 -12.12
N TYR A 56 -12.58 4.40 -12.26
CA TYR A 56 -12.25 3.83 -13.58
C TYR A 56 -13.05 2.56 -13.90
N PHE A 57 -13.04 1.53 -13.04
CA PHE A 57 -13.54 0.19 -13.36
C PHE A 57 -14.48 -0.32 -12.27
N GLY A 58 -15.76 -0.07 -12.36
CA GLY A 58 -16.76 -0.49 -11.37
C GLY A 58 -16.80 -2.00 -11.10
N GLY A 59 -16.39 -2.81 -12.08
CA GLY A 59 -16.35 -4.27 -12.00
C GLY A 59 -15.07 -4.84 -11.37
N THR A 60 -14.05 -4.05 -11.05
CA THR A 60 -12.80 -4.57 -10.44
C THR A 60 -13.02 -5.09 -9.01
N ARG A 61 -11.96 -5.59 -8.36
CA ARG A 61 -12.05 -6.08 -6.97
C ARG A 61 -12.50 -4.99 -5.99
N PHE A 62 -13.13 -5.40 -4.92
CA PHE A 62 -13.41 -4.53 -3.78
C PHE A 62 -12.13 -4.02 -3.12
N SER A 63 -12.18 -2.81 -2.60
CA SER A 63 -11.08 -2.17 -1.86
C SER A 63 -11.60 -1.63 -0.55
N GLU A 64 -10.95 -1.98 0.55
CA GLU A 64 -11.41 -1.68 1.91
C GLU A 64 -11.05 -0.24 2.33
N ASP A 65 -9.91 0.29 1.86
CA ASP A 65 -9.36 1.56 2.28
C ASP A 65 -9.55 2.64 1.22
N LEU A 66 -9.82 3.88 1.65
CA LEU A 66 -9.80 5.06 0.79
C LEU A 66 -8.42 5.72 0.88
N ASP A 67 -7.69 5.70 -0.21
CA ASP A 67 -6.36 6.28 -0.32
C ASP A 67 -6.40 7.65 -1.00
N PHE A 68 -5.85 8.68 -0.36
CA PHE A 68 -5.75 10.02 -0.93
C PHE A 68 -4.31 10.52 -0.99
N ALA A 69 -4.04 11.33 -2.01
CA ALA A 69 -2.84 12.14 -2.12
C ALA A 69 -3.22 13.62 -1.98
N ILE A 70 -2.38 14.38 -1.29
CA ILE A 70 -2.45 15.85 -1.23
C ILE A 70 -1.06 16.39 -1.60
N THR A 71 -1.02 17.43 -2.45
CA THR A 71 0.23 18.09 -2.84
C THR A 71 0.79 19.00 -1.76
N ASP A 72 -0.07 19.46 -0.85
CA ASP A 72 0.23 20.29 0.29
C ASP A 72 0.30 19.51 1.61
N ARG A 73 0.39 20.25 2.72
CA ARG A 73 0.32 19.65 4.06
C ARG A 73 -1.10 19.40 4.50
N VAL A 74 -1.30 18.27 5.15
CA VAL A 74 -2.59 17.91 5.76
C VAL A 74 -2.77 18.69 7.07
N ASN A 75 -3.95 19.27 7.26
CA ASN A 75 -4.43 19.68 8.58
C ASN A 75 -5.33 18.57 9.15
N PRO A 76 -4.84 17.73 10.08
CA PRO A 76 -5.61 16.59 10.55
C PRO A 76 -6.92 16.96 11.25
N ALA A 77 -6.96 18.10 11.96
CA ALA A 77 -8.17 18.56 12.64
C ALA A 77 -9.25 18.95 11.61
N ALA A 78 -8.89 19.77 10.62
CA ALA A 78 -9.84 20.13 9.55
C ALA A 78 -10.31 18.91 8.74
N PHE A 79 -9.45 17.89 8.59
CA PHE A 79 -9.85 16.65 7.94
C PHE A 79 -10.87 15.85 8.77
N LEU A 80 -10.67 15.76 10.08
CA LEU A 80 -11.63 15.12 11.01
C LEU A 80 -12.97 15.85 11.04
N ASP A 81 -12.95 17.17 11.09
CA ASP A 81 -14.18 17.99 11.06
C ASP A 81 -14.96 17.70 9.77
N ALA A 82 -14.28 17.69 8.61
CA ALA A 82 -14.91 17.39 7.34
C ALA A 82 -15.44 15.95 7.26
N LEU A 83 -14.74 14.96 7.82
CA LEU A 83 -15.23 13.58 7.89
C LEU A 83 -16.49 13.47 8.73
N ASN A 84 -16.57 14.19 9.86
CA ASN A 84 -17.77 14.23 10.70
C ASN A 84 -18.94 14.91 9.99
N ASP A 85 -18.69 15.99 9.24
CA ASP A 85 -19.73 16.67 8.46
C ASP A 85 -20.27 15.76 7.35
N VAL A 86 -19.38 15.13 6.60
CA VAL A 86 -19.72 14.17 5.54
C VAL A 86 -20.45 12.95 6.13
N GLY A 87 -20.02 12.44 7.28
CA GLY A 87 -20.69 11.34 7.97
C GLY A 87 -22.12 11.71 8.38
N ARG A 88 -22.33 12.92 8.94
CA ARG A 88 -23.67 13.43 9.25
C ARG A 88 -24.56 13.54 8.01
N LEU A 89 -23.99 14.06 6.91
CA LEU A 89 -24.70 14.18 5.64
C LEU A 89 -25.09 12.80 5.09
N ALA A 90 -24.14 11.87 5.03
CA ALA A 90 -24.38 10.51 4.58
C ALA A 90 -25.44 9.82 5.45
N GLN A 91 -25.37 9.96 6.77
CA GLN A 91 -26.38 9.44 7.70
C GLN A 91 -27.77 10.03 7.42
N ALA A 92 -27.87 11.34 7.22
CA ALA A 92 -29.15 12.01 6.93
C ALA A 92 -29.76 11.56 5.59
N ARG A 93 -28.94 11.33 4.56
CA ARG A 93 -29.40 10.91 3.23
C ARG A 93 -29.70 9.42 3.14
N THR A 94 -28.94 8.59 3.85
CA THR A 94 -29.04 7.13 3.71
C THR A 94 -29.72 6.44 4.89
N GLY A 95 -29.69 7.03 6.08
CA GLY A 95 -30.10 6.37 7.33
C GLY A 95 -29.06 5.42 7.90
N VAL A 96 -27.86 5.29 7.29
CA VAL A 96 -26.73 4.52 7.85
C VAL A 96 -26.31 5.17 9.17
N GLN A 97 -26.19 4.38 10.22
CA GLN A 97 -25.81 4.87 11.54
C GLN A 97 -24.28 4.92 11.64
N PHE A 98 -23.70 6.12 11.59
CA PHE A 98 -22.29 6.34 11.83
C PHE A 98 -21.99 6.57 13.31
N HIS A 99 -20.88 6.03 13.79
CA HIS A 99 -20.36 6.27 15.14
C HIS A 99 -19.40 7.47 15.10
N LEU A 100 -19.94 8.67 14.90
CA LEU A 100 -19.16 9.89 14.64
C LEU A 100 -18.25 10.26 15.82
N GLU A 101 -18.63 9.91 17.05
CA GLU A 101 -17.83 10.09 18.26
C GLU A 101 -16.54 9.25 18.28
N HIS A 102 -16.49 8.21 17.45
CA HIS A 102 -15.31 7.35 17.29
C HIS A 102 -14.48 7.71 16.05
N THR A 103 -14.92 8.71 15.25
CA THR A 103 -14.12 9.20 14.11
C THR A 103 -12.84 9.84 14.62
N ALA A 104 -11.70 9.28 14.26
CA ALA A 104 -10.41 9.69 14.82
C ALA A 104 -9.25 9.53 13.84
N GLN A 105 -8.20 10.29 14.07
CA GLN A 105 -6.90 9.97 13.52
C GLN A 105 -6.31 8.78 14.29
N ILE A 106 -6.25 7.61 13.63
CA ILE A 106 -5.77 6.35 14.24
C ILE A 106 -4.31 6.05 13.94
N GLY A 107 -3.72 6.73 12.95
CA GLY A 107 -2.33 6.55 12.56
C GLY A 107 -1.66 7.82 12.07
N ARG A 108 -0.33 7.84 12.21
CA ARG A 108 0.54 8.84 11.61
C ARG A 108 1.90 8.22 11.37
N GLU A 109 2.26 8.06 10.10
CA GLU A 109 3.55 7.51 9.72
C GLU A 109 4.33 8.47 8.82
N ARG A 110 5.60 8.69 9.15
CA ARG A 110 6.50 9.45 8.28
C ARG A 110 7.16 8.49 7.31
N ILE A 111 6.82 8.60 6.02
CA ILE A 111 7.26 7.65 5.00
C ILE A 111 8.52 8.07 4.26
N LYS A 112 8.65 9.34 3.87
CA LYS A 112 9.77 9.81 3.04
C LYS A 112 10.04 11.29 3.27
N GLY A 113 11.26 11.63 3.65
CA GLY A 113 11.65 13.04 3.83
C GLY A 113 10.68 13.80 4.73
N ALA A 114 9.94 14.74 4.15
CA ALA A 114 8.88 15.50 4.80
C ALA A 114 7.49 14.87 4.68
N GLN A 115 7.33 13.82 3.84
CA GLN A 115 6.05 13.16 3.62
C GLN A 115 5.57 12.41 4.85
N THR A 116 4.28 12.55 5.16
CA THR A 116 3.60 11.82 6.24
C THR A 116 2.33 11.19 5.66
N VAL A 117 2.01 9.99 6.09
CA VAL A 117 0.67 9.37 5.91
C VAL A 117 -0.07 9.57 7.22
N TYR A 118 -1.27 10.09 7.13
CA TYR A 118 -2.23 10.15 8.22
C TYR A 118 -3.31 9.13 7.94
N THR A 119 -3.57 8.26 8.90
CA THR A 119 -4.67 7.28 8.82
C THR A 119 -5.81 7.75 9.69
N PHE A 120 -6.99 7.87 9.11
CA PHE A 120 -8.23 8.19 9.80
C PHE A 120 -9.15 6.98 9.78
N GLY A 121 -9.87 6.78 10.88
CA GLY A 121 -10.88 5.73 11.01
C GLY A 121 -12.26 6.34 11.22
N MET A 122 -13.24 5.77 10.54
CA MET A 122 -14.66 6.03 10.73
C MET A 122 -15.36 4.68 10.81
N SER A 123 -16.42 4.56 11.59
CA SER A 123 -17.18 3.32 11.71
C SER A 123 -18.68 3.55 11.62
N PHE A 124 -19.40 2.51 11.21
CA PHE A 124 -20.87 2.52 11.10
C PHE A 124 -21.46 1.17 11.54
N THR A 125 -22.71 1.19 11.95
CA THR A 125 -23.45 -0.03 12.28
C THR A 125 -23.75 -0.81 11.00
N ASP A 126 -23.59 -2.13 11.03
CA ASP A 126 -23.94 -2.98 9.90
C ASP A 126 -25.43 -2.83 9.54
N PHE A 127 -25.75 -3.04 8.26
CA PHE A 127 -27.13 -2.82 7.75
C PHE A 127 -28.15 -3.83 8.32
N TYR A 128 -27.69 -4.91 8.94
CA TYR A 128 -28.56 -5.88 9.61
C TYR A 128 -28.87 -5.49 11.06
N GLY A 129 -28.23 -4.43 11.60
CA GLY A 129 -28.42 -3.95 12.97
C GLY A 129 -27.98 -4.96 14.03
N ARG A 130 -26.97 -5.76 13.72
CA ARG A 130 -26.43 -6.73 14.66
C ARG A 130 -25.61 -6.01 15.72
N THR A 131 -26.19 -5.81 16.89
CA THR A 131 -25.52 -5.17 18.03
C THR A 131 -24.38 -6.02 18.62
N GLU A 132 -24.33 -7.30 18.30
CA GLU A 132 -23.31 -8.25 18.76
C GLU A 132 -22.05 -8.26 17.86
N THR A 133 -22.14 -7.69 16.66
CA THR A 133 -21.01 -7.57 15.73
C THR A 133 -20.27 -6.27 15.96
N LEU A 134 -18.94 -6.32 15.81
CA LEU A 134 -18.12 -5.11 15.82
C LEU A 134 -18.58 -4.15 14.69
N PRO A 135 -18.54 -2.82 14.92
CA PRO A 135 -18.83 -1.85 13.88
C PRO A 135 -17.99 -2.09 12.64
N VAL A 136 -18.58 -1.88 11.47
CA VAL A 136 -17.84 -1.92 10.20
C VAL A 136 -16.96 -0.67 10.13
N SER A 137 -15.67 -0.87 9.94
CA SER A 137 -14.69 0.24 9.88
C SER A 137 -14.38 0.61 8.43
N LEU A 138 -14.24 1.91 8.18
CA LEU A 138 -13.70 2.48 6.96
C LEU A 138 -12.43 3.24 7.30
N HIS A 139 -11.31 2.86 6.69
CA HIS A 139 -10.04 3.52 6.87
C HIS A 139 -9.74 4.46 5.70
N MET A 140 -9.10 5.57 6.01
CA MET A 140 -8.72 6.58 5.02
C MET A 140 -7.27 6.98 5.24
N ASP A 141 -6.44 6.71 4.23
CA ASP A 141 -5.02 7.09 4.24
C ASP A 141 -4.79 8.35 3.41
N VAL A 142 -4.30 9.40 4.04
CA VAL A 142 -4.00 10.68 3.41
C VAL A 142 -2.50 10.91 3.40
N THR A 143 -1.89 10.86 2.22
CA THR A 143 -0.46 11.11 2.01
C THR A 143 -0.23 12.55 1.65
N GLU A 144 0.42 13.32 2.54
CA GLU A 144 0.78 14.73 2.28
C GLU A 144 2.01 14.87 1.38
N LEU A 145 2.18 16.05 0.78
CA LEU A 145 3.33 16.43 -0.05
C LEU A 145 3.62 15.41 -1.17
N THR A 146 2.55 14.84 -1.72
CA THR A 146 2.65 13.85 -2.79
C THR A 146 3.00 14.54 -4.11
N ARG A 147 4.08 14.09 -4.74
CA ARG A 147 4.42 14.52 -6.10
C ARG A 147 3.67 13.66 -7.11
N LEU A 148 2.75 14.26 -7.83
CA LEU A 148 2.10 13.65 -8.99
C LEU A 148 2.98 13.85 -10.23
N HIS A 149 3.12 12.81 -11.03
CA HIS A 149 3.91 12.84 -12.25
C HIS A 149 3.08 13.11 -13.50
N LEU A 150 1.79 12.79 -13.42
CA LEU A 150 0.78 13.06 -14.43
C LEU A 150 -0.34 13.92 -13.81
N SER A 151 -1.03 14.71 -14.65
CA SER A 151 -2.15 15.51 -14.16
C SER A 151 -3.31 14.61 -13.71
N PRO A 152 -3.90 14.85 -12.54
CA PRO A 152 -5.09 14.12 -12.11
C PRO A 152 -6.22 14.25 -13.14
N GLN A 153 -7.11 13.27 -13.17
CA GLN A 153 -8.30 13.25 -14.04
C GLN A 153 -9.57 13.49 -13.23
N SER A 154 -10.53 14.18 -13.83
CA SER A 154 -11.89 14.23 -13.31
C SER A 154 -12.66 13.00 -13.80
N ARG A 155 -13.30 12.28 -12.88
CA ARG A 155 -14.07 11.07 -13.17
C ARG A 155 -15.34 11.07 -12.37
N SER A 156 -16.47 10.76 -13.00
CA SER A 156 -17.72 10.58 -12.27
C SER A 156 -17.64 9.40 -11.32
N LEU A 157 -18.15 9.57 -10.10
CA LEU A 157 -18.19 8.51 -9.09
C LEU A 157 -19.00 7.31 -9.58
N ILE A 158 -18.40 6.12 -9.53
CA ILE A 158 -19.06 4.85 -9.81
C ILE A 158 -19.73 4.34 -8.53
N HIS A 159 -21.08 4.36 -8.51
CA HIS A 159 -21.89 3.90 -7.39
C HIS A 159 -23.03 2.99 -7.90
N PRO A 160 -22.78 1.66 -8.04
CA PRO A 160 -23.69 0.75 -8.74
C PRO A 160 -24.83 0.23 -7.86
N TYR A 161 -25.56 1.16 -7.20
CA TYR A 161 -26.68 0.87 -6.31
C TYR A 161 -27.92 1.64 -6.74
N SER A 162 -29.10 1.24 -6.24
CA SER A 162 -30.38 1.81 -6.66
C SER A 162 -30.49 3.33 -6.42
N ASP A 163 -29.75 3.85 -5.43
CA ASP A 163 -29.70 5.28 -5.09
C ASP A 163 -28.55 6.05 -5.79
N HIS A 164 -28.00 5.49 -6.88
CA HIS A 164 -26.90 6.12 -7.63
C HIS A 164 -27.19 7.54 -8.11
N ALA A 165 -28.47 7.88 -8.36
CA ALA A 165 -28.84 9.23 -8.77
C ALA A 165 -28.63 10.30 -7.68
N ASP A 166 -28.67 9.89 -6.41
CA ASP A 166 -28.45 10.75 -5.25
C ASP A 166 -26.99 10.73 -4.76
N CYS A 167 -26.25 9.68 -5.12
CA CYS A 167 -24.84 9.49 -4.74
C CYS A 167 -23.91 9.80 -5.90
N THR A 168 -23.78 11.08 -6.23
CA THR A 168 -23.01 11.58 -7.38
C THR A 168 -21.91 12.56 -6.95
N ALA A 169 -20.78 12.51 -7.61
CA ALA A 169 -19.71 13.51 -7.50
C ALA A 169 -18.73 13.37 -8.67
N ASP A 170 -18.06 14.47 -9.00
CA ASP A 170 -16.89 14.46 -9.87
C ASP A 170 -15.63 14.30 -9.00
N LEU A 171 -15.05 13.11 -9.04
CA LEU A 171 -13.85 12.77 -8.30
C LEU A 171 -12.61 13.31 -8.98
N THR A 172 -11.71 13.94 -8.24
CA THR A 172 -10.34 14.16 -8.68
C THR A 172 -9.55 12.88 -8.40
N VAL A 173 -9.20 12.13 -9.47
CA VAL A 173 -8.55 10.82 -9.39
C VAL A 173 -7.14 10.91 -9.95
N MET A 174 -6.19 10.21 -9.35
CA MET A 174 -4.85 10.06 -9.92
C MET A 174 -4.95 9.48 -11.32
N HIS A 175 -4.17 10.02 -12.27
CA HIS A 175 -4.17 9.54 -13.67
C HIS A 175 -4.02 8.01 -13.72
N LEU A 176 -4.81 7.34 -14.56
CA LEU A 176 -4.83 5.88 -14.60
C LEU A 176 -3.43 5.29 -14.81
N ASP A 177 -2.66 5.83 -15.77
CA ASP A 177 -1.30 5.36 -16.03
C ASP A 177 -0.39 5.53 -14.81
N GLU A 178 -0.60 6.57 -13.99
CA GLU A 178 0.17 6.77 -12.77
C GLU A 178 -0.27 5.82 -11.65
N VAL A 179 -1.57 5.51 -11.55
CA VAL A 179 -2.05 4.44 -10.62
C VAL A 179 -1.41 3.10 -10.99
N LEU A 180 -1.38 2.75 -12.28
CA LEU A 180 -0.77 1.50 -12.74
C LEU A 180 0.75 1.49 -12.56
N ALA A 181 1.43 2.63 -12.75
CA ALA A 181 2.85 2.79 -12.45
C ALA A 181 3.14 2.58 -10.95
N ASP A 182 2.26 3.09 -10.06
CA ASP A 182 2.36 2.84 -8.62
C ASP A 182 2.09 1.37 -8.28
N LYS A 183 1.18 0.69 -8.98
CA LYS A 183 0.95 -0.75 -8.83
C LYS A 183 2.17 -1.58 -9.26
N LEU A 184 2.83 -1.25 -10.36
CA LEU A 184 4.11 -1.88 -10.77
C LEU A 184 5.18 -1.70 -9.68
N LYS A 185 5.30 -0.49 -9.12
CA LYS A 185 6.22 -0.20 -8.03
C LYS A 185 5.88 -1.01 -6.78
N CYS A 186 4.61 -1.06 -6.37
CA CYS A 186 4.15 -1.84 -5.23
C CYS A 186 4.38 -3.34 -5.43
N LEU A 187 4.13 -3.84 -6.64
CA LEU A 187 4.38 -5.24 -7.00
C LEU A 187 5.87 -5.60 -6.80
N LEU A 188 6.77 -4.73 -7.24
CA LEU A 188 8.21 -4.90 -7.04
C LEU A 188 8.63 -4.86 -5.57
N GLN A 189 7.93 -4.07 -4.74
CA GLN A 189 8.29 -3.80 -3.36
C GLN A 189 7.72 -4.82 -2.36
N ARG A 190 6.46 -5.21 -2.54
CA ARG A 190 5.73 -6.06 -1.59
C ARG A 190 5.22 -7.37 -2.17
N GLN A 191 5.35 -7.55 -3.50
CA GLN A 191 4.96 -8.76 -4.23
C GLN A 191 3.51 -9.19 -3.93
N SER A 192 2.60 -8.21 -3.74
CA SER A 192 1.23 -8.47 -3.36
C SER A 192 0.40 -8.97 -4.54
N ILE A 193 -0.33 -10.05 -4.32
CA ILE A 193 -1.25 -10.64 -5.30
C ILE A 193 -2.37 -9.66 -5.70
N ARG A 194 -2.75 -8.73 -4.81
CA ARG A 194 -3.73 -7.67 -5.10
C ARG A 194 -3.21 -6.70 -6.16
N ASP A 195 -1.90 -6.40 -6.16
CA ASP A 195 -1.30 -5.51 -7.16
C ASP A 195 -1.18 -6.20 -8.52
N LEU A 196 -0.94 -7.53 -8.56
CA LEU A 196 -1.02 -8.32 -9.79
C LEU A 196 -2.43 -8.28 -10.36
N PHE A 197 -3.46 -8.50 -9.53
CA PHE A 197 -4.84 -8.45 -9.98
C PHE A 197 -5.20 -7.08 -10.57
N ASP A 198 -4.86 -5.99 -9.87
CA ASP A 198 -5.16 -4.62 -10.31
C ASP A 198 -4.51 -4.32 -11.67
N LEU A 199 -3.26 -4.75 -11.87
CA LEU A 199 -2.54 -4.58 -13.14
C LEU A 199 -3.12 -5.44 -14.25
N SER A 200 -3.33 -6.73 -14.00
CA SER A 200 -3.86 -7.66 -15.01
C SER A 200 -5.29 -7.30 -15.40
N HIS A 201 -6.15 -7.02 -14.44
CA HIS A 201 -7.53 -6.60 -14.71
C HIS A 201 -7.55 -5.36 -15.61
N SER A 202 -6.76 -4.34 -15.27
CA SER A 202 -6.76 -3.08 -16.03
C SER A 202 -6.13 -3.20 -17.42
N ILE A 203 -5.06 -4.00 -17.56
CA ILE A 203 -4.24 -4.01 -18.80
C ILE A 203 -4.62 -5.17 -19.72
N LEU A 204 -5.00 -6.34 -19.18
CA LEU A 204 -5.25 -7.54 -19.97
C LEU A 204 -6.73 -7.84 -20.21
N PHE A 205 -7.59 -7.44 -19.26
CA PHE A 205 -8.99 -7.89 -19.26
C PHE A 205 -9.98 -6.72 -19.37
N ASN A 206 -9.51 -5.50 -19.57
CA ASN A 206 -10.36 -4.32 -19.73
C ASN A 206 -9.95 -3.49 -20.94
N ASP A 207 -10.89 -3.28 -21.86
CA ASP A 207 -10.71 -2.53 -23.11
C ASP A 207 -11.48 -1.19 -23.08
N GLU A 208 -12.24 -0.91 -22.02
CA GLU A 208 -13.13 0.27 -21.95
C GLU A 208 -12.37 1.59 -21.87
N ILE A 209 -11.21 1.58 -21.21
CA ILE A 209 -10.39 2.77 -20.99
C ILE A 209 -9.00 2.56 -21.59
N PRO A 210 -8.59 3.40 -22.55
CA PRO A 210 -7.28 3.27 -23.16
C PRO A 210 -6.17 3.55 -22.13
N ILE A 211 -5.14 2.71 -22.14
CA ILE A 211 -3.96 2.81 -21.28
C ILE A 211 -2.74 3.07 -22.16
N ASP A 212 -2.01 4.17 -21.87
CA ASP A 212 -0.72 4.40 -22.49
C ASP A 212 0.38 3.61 -21.78
N ARG A 213 0.67 2.42 -22.30
CA ARG A 213 1.70 1.51 -21.78
C ARG A 213 3.06 2.17 -21.59
N LYS A 214 3.43 3.06 -22.52
CA LYS A 214 4.69 3.79 -22.45
C LYS A 214 4.69 4.83 -21.33
N SER A 215 3.57 5.51 -21.13
CA SER A 215 3.34 6.43 -20.01
C SER A 215 3.42 5.68 -18.65
N VAL A 216 2.80 4.51 -18.53
CA VAL A 216 2.86 3.66 -17.34
C VAL A 216 4.31 3.33 -16.97
N VAL A 217 5.08 2.75 -17.91
CA VAL A 217 6.48 2.34 -17.64
C VAL A 217 7.39 3.53 -17.40
N SER A 218 7.28 4.60 -18.19
CA SER A 218 8.11 5.81 -18.00
C SER A 218 7.85 6.45 -16.64
N THR A 219 6.59 6.47 -16.18
CA THR A 219 6.21 6.99 -14.86
C THR A 219 6.74 6.09 -13.75
N PHE A 220 6.60 4.77 -13.88
CA PHE A 220 7.19 3.80 -12.96
C PHE A 220 8.72 3.98 -12.83
N LEU A 221 9.44 4.11 -13.94
CA LEU A 221 10.89 4.30 -13.93
C LEU A 221 11.29 5.62 -13.25
N ARG A 222 10.53 6.72 -13.48
CA ARG A 222 10.76 8.00 -12.80
C ARG A 222 10.52 7.96 -11.29
N LYS A 223 9.62 7.10 -10.83
CA LYS A 223 9.30 6.91 -9.40
C LYS A 223 10.28 5.96 -8.69
N THR A 224 11.15 5.28 -9.45
CA THR A 224 12.05 4.23 -8.92
C THR A 224 13.50 4.48 -9.29
N ILE A 225 14.39 3.71 -8.66
CA ILE A 225 15.84 3.73 -8.95
C ILE A 225 16.20 3.04 -10.27
N PHE A 226 15.22 2.44 -10.96
CA PHE A 226 15.46 1.61 -12.16
C PHE A 226 15.51 2.39 -13.47
N SER A 227 15.34 3.72 -13.44
CA SER A 227 15.41 4.54 -14.64
C SER A 227 16.68 4.33 -15.48
N PRO A 228 17.89 4.16 -14.87
CA PRO A 228 19.11 3.87 -15.64
C PRO A 228 19.21 2.41 -16.14
N SER A 229 18.38 1.51 -15.64
CA SER A 229 18.43 0.07 -15.94
C SER A 229 17.03 -0.56 -15.96
N PRO A 230 16.20 -0.24 -16.97
CA PRO A 230 14.85 -0.81 -17.10
C PRO A 230 14.84 -2.35 -17.12
N ALA A 231 15.86 -2.99 -17.73
CA ALA A 231 16.01 -4.43 -17.75
C ALA A 231 16.06 -5.06 -16.36
N ALA A 232 16.71 -4.38 -15.39
CA ALA A 232 16.75 -4.88 -14.02
C ALA A 232 15.35 -4.91 -13.39
N ALA A 233 14.55 -3.87 -13.62
CA ALA A 233 13.16 -3.83 -13.14
C ALA A 233 12.31 -4.93 -13.79
N LEU A 234 12.39 -5.08 -15.12
CA LEU A 234 11.70 -6.15 -15.85
C LEU A 234 12.05 -7.53 -15.32
N ASN A 235 13.34 -7.83 -15.15
CA ASN A 235 13.80 -9.13 -14.65
C ASN A 235 13.31 -9.40 -13.23
N LEU A 236 13.29 -8.39 -12.35
CA LEU A 236 12.79 -8.52 -10.98
C LEU A 236 11.28 -8.76 -10.95
N LEU A 237 10.51 -8.02 -11.76
CA LEU A 237 9.05 -8.19 -11.86
C LEU A 237 8.67 -9.56 -12.45
N ALA A 238 9.39 -10.00 -13.50
CA ALA A 238 9.14 -11.28 -14.15
C ALA A 238 9.50 -12.50 -13.28
N ALA A 239 10.39 -12.31 -12.30
CA ALA A 239 10.85 -13.37 -11.42
C ALA A 239 10.02 -13.52 -10.13
N ILE A 240 8.94 -12.75 -9.95
CA ILE A 240 8.06 -12.90 -8.78
C ILE A 240 7.34 -14.26 -8.88
N PRO A 241 7.39 -15.10 -7.83
CA PRO A 241 6.88 -16.48 -7.88
C PRO A 241 5.37 -16.54 -7.58
N PHE A 242 4.55 -15.93 -8.42
CA PHE A 242 3.09 -15.88 -8.22
C PHE A 242 2.41 -17.27 -8.25
N GLU A 243 3.01 -18.25 -8.92
CA GLU A 243 2.48 -19.61 -9.04
C GLU A 243 2.27 -20.30 -7.68
N GLY A 244 3.01 -19.89 -6.66
CA GLY A 244 2.87 -20.40 -5.29
C GLY A 244 1.81 -19.65 -4.45
N MET A 245 1.10 -18.66 -5.01
CA MET A 245 0.23 -17.75 -4.25
C MET A 245 -1.27 -18.03 -4.44
N GLN A 246 -1.67 -19.26 -4.85
CA GLN A 246 -3.07 -19.59 -5.08
C GLN A 246 -3.96 -19.32 -3.87
N GLY A 247 -3.54 -19.72 -2.67
CA GLY A 247 -4.32 -19.45 -1.45
C GLY A 247 -4.51 -17.96 -1.19
N GLN A 248 -3.47 -17.14 -1.41
CA GLN A 248 -3.59 -15.69 -1.27
C GLN A 248 -4.51 -15.08 -2.35
N TRP A 249 -4.48 -15.63 -3.57
CA TRP A 249 -5.39 -15.21 -4.65
C TRP A 249 -6.83 -15.45 -4.24
N ASP A 250 -7.14 -16.63 -3.74
CA ASP A 250 -8.49 -17.02 -3.34
C ASP A 250 -9.01 -16.21 -2.15
N ASP A 251 -8.17 -15.95 -1.17
CA ASP A 251 -8.53 -15.26 0.08
C ASP A 251 -8.55 -13.73 -0.05
N SER A 252 -7.64 -13.15 -0.87
CA SER A 252 -7.42 -11.69 -0.88
C SER A 252 -8.09 -10.97 -2.03
N ILE A 253 -8.51 -11.69 -3.09
CA ILE A 253 -9.18 -11.09 -4.25
C ILE A 253 -10.68 -11.23 -4.10
N VAL A 254 -11.32 -10.19 -3.59
CA VAL A 254 -12.77 -10.10 -3.47
C VAL A 254 -13.31 -9.34 -4.68
N CYS A 255 -13.89 -10.03 -5.63
CA CYS A 255 -14.48 -9.48 -6.85
C CYS A 255 -15.68 -10.33 -7.30
N SER A 256 -16.45 -9.85 -8.29
CA SER A 256 -17.52 -10.64 -8.87
C SER A 256 -16.99 -11.94 -9.50
N ARG A 257 -17.86 -12.95 -9.60
CA ARG A 257 -17.50 -14.23 -10.26
C ARG A 257 -17.10 -14.04 -11.71
N GLU A 258 -17.71 -13.10 -12.40
CA GLU A 258 -17.42 -12.78 -13.81
C GLU A 258 -16.04 -12.14 -13.99
N THR A 259 -15.62 -11.33 -13.01
CA THR A 259 -14.32 -10.64 -13.02
C THR A 259 -13.18 -11.54 -12.54
N ARG A 260 -13.49 -12.58 -11.77
CA ARG A 260 -12.48 -13.47 -11.20
C ARG A 260 -11.85 -14.33 -12.29
N GLN A 261 -10.56 -14.11 -12.52
CA GLN A 261 -9.75 -14.90 -13.46
C GLN A 261 -9.01 -16.03 -12.74
N ASP A 262 -8.62 -17.06 -13.51
CA ASP A 262 -7.71 -18.09 -13.02
C ASP A 262 -6.31 -17.50 -12.80
N LEU A 263 -5.66 -17.84 -11.67
CA LEU A 263 -4.32 -17.32 -11.35
C LEU A 263 -3.27 -17.76 -12.35
N THR A 264 -3.29 -19.04 -12.79
CA THR A 264 -2.28 -19.61 -13.68
C THR A 264 -2.32 -18.95 -15.05
N ASP A 265 -3.54 -18.78 -15.59
CA ASP A 265 -3.74 -18.06 -16.86
C ASP A 265 -3.32 -16.58 -16.72
N THR A 266 -3.74 -15.93 -15.64
CA THR A 266 -3.38 -14.53 -15.35
C THR A 266 -1.87 -14.33 -15.28
N VAL A 267 -1.14 -15.19 -14.56
CA VAL A 267 0.32 -15.11 -14.43
C VAL A 267 1.01 -15.33 -15.78
N THR A 268 0.54 -16.28 -16.56
CA THR A 268 1.10 -16.59 -17.88
C THR A 268 0.97 -15.37 -18.80
N ARG A 269 -0.25 -14.85 -18.94
CA ARG A 269 -0.53 -13.66 -19.77
C ARG A 269 0.18 -12.41 -19.26
N TRP A 270 0.25 -12.24 -17.94
CA TRP A 270 0.97 -11.12 -17.31
C TRP A 270 2.47 -11.13 -17.63
N LYS A 271 3.12 -12.29 -17.59
CA LYS A 271 4.55 -12.39 -17.94
C LYS A 271 4.83 -12.00 -19.38
N ASP A 272 3.92 -12.31 -20.31
CA ASP A 272 4.05 -11.91 -21.70
C ASP A 272 3.76 -10.42 -21.89
N GLU A 273 2.70 -9.91 -21.26
CA GLU A 273 2.37 -8.48 -21.29
C GLU A 273 3.48 -7.62 -20.67
N LEU A 274 4.09 -8.07 -19.59
CA LEU A 274 5.19 -7.37 -18.94
C LEU A 274 6.38 -7.14 -19.90
N ARG A 275 6.69 -8.13 -20.76
CA ARG A 275 7.72 -7.97 -21.79
C ARG A 275 7.31 -6.94 -22.84
N GLN A 276 6.04 -6.91 -23.22
CA GLN A 276 5.51 -5.92 -24.18
C GLN A 276 5.51 -4.51 -23.59
N LEU A 277 5.11 -4.36 -22.33
CA LEU A 277 5.16 -3.08 -21.61
C LEU A 277 6.55 -2.42 -21.66
N PHE A 278 7.61 -3.22 -21.52
CA PHE A 278 8.99 -2.74 -21.53
C PHE A 278 9.64 -2.72 -22.91
N ALA A 279 8.95 -3.11 -23.98
CA ALA A 279 9.55 -3.26 -25.33
C ALA A 279 10.16 -1.96 -25.88
N ASP A 280 9.53 -0.81 -25.61
CA ASP A 280 10.00 0.50 -26.07
C ASP A 280 11.20 1.06 -25.29
N PHE A 281 11.58 0.40 -24.21
CA PHE A 281 12.68 0.84 -23.36
C PHE A 281 13.94 0.06 -23.69
N ARG A 282 15.04 0.78 -23.96
CA ARG A 282 16.34 0.13 -24.20
C ARG A 282 16.75 -0.63 -22.94
N LEU A 283 16.77 -1.93 -23.04
CA LEU A 283 17.20 -2.85 -22.00
C LEU A 283 18.73 -2.84 -21.97
N GLY A 284 19.32 -2.05 -21.07
CA GLY A 284 20.78 -2.00 -20.89
C GLY A 284 21.30 -3.22 -20.14
N GLU A 285 22.47 -3.73 -20.52
CA GLU A 285 23.10 -4.91 -19.90
C GLU A 285 23.65 -4.70 -18.48
N GLN A 286 23.78 -3.45 -18.01
CA GLN A 286 24.56 -3.10 -16.80
C GLN A 286 23.85 -3.31 -15.46
N GLY A 287 22.62 -3.78 -15.42
CA GLY A 287 21.81 -3.76 -14.17
C GLY A 287 22.01 -4.94 -13.22
N GLN A 288 22.51 -6.08 -13.67
CA GLN A 288 22.40 -7.32 -12.90
C GLN A 288 23.25 -7.37 -11.61
N LEU A 289 24.40 -6.71 -11.58
CA LEU A 289 25.27 -6.69 -10.40
C LEU A 289 25.00 -5.53 -9.45
N ALA A 290 24.31 -4.49 -9.89
CA ALA A 290 24.00 -3.29 -9.09
C ALA A 290 22.85 -3.52 -8.11
N PHE A 291 21.96 -4.48 -8.39
CA PHE A 291 20.77 -4.79 -7.60
C PHE A 291 20.81 -6.22 -7.07
N PHE A 292 20.07 -6.45 -5.98
CA PHE A 292 19.89 -7.82 -5.48
C PHE A 292 19.05 -8.61 -6.50
N PRO A 293 19.58 -9.73 -7.01
CA PRO A 293 18.85 -10.59 -7.95
C PRO A 293 17.66 -11.26 -7.24
N ALA A 294 16.68 -11.69 -8.00
CA ALA A 294 15.41 -12.19 -7.48
C ALA A 294 15.56 -13.32 -6.45
N HIS A 295 16.46 -14.28 -6.69
CA HIS A 295 16.68 -15.41 -5.79
C HIS A 295 17.21 -15.01 -4.40
N LEU A 296 17.87 -13.85 -4.26
CA LEU A 296 18.25 -13.26 -2.97
C LEU A 296 17.20 -12.28 -2.47
N ARG A 297 16.59 -11.50 -3.38
CA ARG A 297 15.66 -10.44 -3.02
C ARG A 297 14.37 -10.98 -2.42
N THR A 298 13.76 -11.99 -3.04
CA THR A 298 12.49 -12.58 -2.57
C THR A 298 12.58 -13.07 -1.12
N PRO A 299 13.52 -13.96 -0.74
CA PRO A 299 13.61 -14.39 0.66
C PRO A 299 13.99 -13.27 1.63
N ILE A 300 14.69 -12.21 1.20
CA ILE A 300 14.95 -11.04 2.04
C ILE A 300 13.63 -10.29 2.32
N MET A 301 12.80 -10.08 1.30
CA MET A 301 11.51 -9.40 1.43
C MET A 301 10.56 -10.20 2.34
N ASP A 302 10.46 -11.50 2.11
CA ASP A 302 9.60 -12.41 2.88
C ASP A 302 10.01 -12.47 4.35
N ALA A 303 11.32 -12.58 4.62
CA ALA A 303 11.84 -12.59 5.98
C ALA A 303 11.51 -11.29 6.73
N GLY A 304 11.60 -10.15 6.06
CA GLY A 304 11.20 -8.86 6.64
C GLY A 304 9.70 -8.76 6.91
N ALA A 305 8.87 -9.19 5.97
CA ALA A 305 7.41 -9.19 6.11
C ALA A 305 6.96 -10.11 7.27
N GLN A 306 7.55 -11.31 7.37
CA GLN A 306 7.25 -12.29 8.41
C GLN A 306 7.99 -12.05 9.74
N ARG A 307 8.91 -11.06 9.80
CA ARG A 307 9.80 -10.81 10.94
C ARG A 307 10.61 -12.04 11.37
N LYS A 308 11.10 -12.80 10.39
CA LYS A 308 11.94 -13.97 10.59
C LYS A 308 13.40 -13.64 10.31
N LEU A 309 14.32 -14.32 11.05
CA LEU A 309 15.74 -14.18 10.82
C LEU A 309 16.15 -14.80 9.49
N LEU A 310 17.17 -14.22 8.87
CA LEU A 310 17.88 -14.81 7.75
C LEU A 310 19.18 -15.48 8.21
N ARG A 311 19.42 -16.69 7.76
CA ARG A 311 20.74 -17.33 7.79
C ARG A 311 21.37 -17.11 6.42
N LEU A 312 22.54 -16.49 6.40
CA LEU A 312 23.27 -16.25 5.17
C LEU A 312 24.78 -16.50 5.34
N THR A 313 25.42 -16.89 4.25
CA THR A 313 26.87 -16.97 4.18
C THR A 313 27.40 -15.74 3.44
N TYR A 314 28.21 -14.93 4.13
CA TYR A 314 28.80 -13.72 3.58
C TYR A 314 30.31 -13.75 3.67
N LYS A 315 31.00 -13.75 2.53
CA LYS A 315 32.45 -13.92 2.44
C LYS A 315 32.92 -15.20 3.18
N GLY A 316 32.28 -16.32 2.90
CA GLY A 316 32.59 -17.63 3.48
C GLY A 316 32.27 -17.78 4.96
N ARG A 317 31.43 -16.89 5.56
CA ARG A 317 31.04 -16.95 6.98
C ARG A 317 29.54 -16.94 7.14
N THR A 318 29.05 -17.95 7.83
CA THR A 318 27.61 -18.01 8.18
C THR A 318 27.27 -16.96 9.23
N ARG A 319 26.14 -16.28 9.01
CA ARG A 319 25.59 -15.23 9.87
C ARG A 319 24.10 -15.46 10.08
N LEU A 320 23.64 -15.08 11.27
CA LEU A 320 22.23 -14.98 11.61
C LEU A 320 21.86 -13.50 11.73
N VAL A 321 20.93 -13.01 10.89
CA VAL A 321 20.73 -11.58 10.72
C VAL A 321 19.26 -11.21 10.70
N GLU A 322 18.96 -9.99 11.18
CA GLU A 322 17.64 -9.33 11.07
C GLU A 322 17.67 -8.43 9.81
N PRO A 323 16.83 -8.66 8.79
CA PRO A 323 16.80 -7.82 7.59
C PRO A 323 15.96 -6.56 7.83
N TYR A 324 16.48 -5.40 7.41
CA TYR A 324 15.80 -4.11 7.65
C TYR A 324 15.51 -3.30 6.39
N ALA A 325 16.45 -3.19 5.46
CA ALA A 325 16.26 -2.37 4.28
C ALA A 325 17.13 -2.83 3.10
N LEU A 326 16.61 -2.68 1.88
CA LEU A 326 17.36 -2.66 0.63
C LEU A 326 17.44 -1.22 0.14
N ARG A 327 18.66 -0.66 0.04
CA ARG A 327 18.87 0.74 -0.35
C ARG A 327 19.95 0.87 -1.41
N PHE A 328 19.62 1.64 -2.45
CA PHE A 328 20.56 1.99 -3.50
C PHE A 328 21.39 3.21 -3.06
N LYS A 329 22.70 3.09 -3.15
CA LYS A 329 23.62 4.18 -2.88
C LYS A 329 24.58 4.36 -4.04
N ARG A 330 24.83 5.61 -4.40
CA ARG A 330 25.92 5.95 -5.32
C ARG A 330 27.19 6.20 -4.48
N ARG A 331 28.27 5.53 -4.85
CA ARG A 331 29.58 5.72 -4.24
C ARG A 331 30.25 7.01 -4.76
N GLU A 332 31.32 7.45 -4.11
CA GLU A 332 32.09 8.64 -4.54
C GLU A 332 32.70 8.45 -5.93
N ASP A 333 33.00 7.23 -6.33
CA ASP A 333 33.47 6.87 -7.68
C ASP A 333 32.33 6.86 -8.74
N GLY A 334 31.11 7.26 -8.39
CA GLY A 334 29.94 7.33 -9.27
C GLY A 334 29.20 6.00 -9.47
N ILE A 335 29.72 4.89 -8.96
CA ILE A 335 29.08 3.57 -9.10
C ILE A 335 27.88 3.49 -8.17
N GLY A 336 26.68 3.24 -8.76
CA GLY A 336 25.45 2.97 -8.02
C GLY A 336 25.33 1.51 -7.68
N GLN A 337 24.99 1.20 -6.41
CA GLN A 337 24.86 -0.17 -5.94
C GLN A 337 23.83 -0.30 -4.82
N GLU A 338 23.06 -1.39 -4.83
CA GLU A 338 22.12 -1.72 -3.77
C GLU A 338 22.83 -2.44 -2.61
N TYR A 339 22.42 -2.10 -1.39
CA TYR A 339 22.94 -2.68 -0.15
C TYR A 339 21.80 -3.23 0.68
N LEU A 340 21.98 -4.42 1.24
CA LEU A 340 21.11 -4.97 2.29
C LEU A 340 21.60 -4.48 3.66
N PHE A 341 20.78 -3.72 4.36
CA PHE A 341 20.99 -3.30 5.74
C PHE A 341 20.43 -4.33 6.70
N ILE A 342 21.24 -4.77 7.63
CA ILE A 342 20.94 -5.82 8.60
C ILE A 342 21.39 -5.44 10.01
N TRP A 343 20.82 -6.10 11.01
CA TRP A 343 21.46 -6.28 12.29
C TRP A 343 22.06 -7.70 12.35
N ASP A 344 23.38 -7.80 12.42
CA ASP A 344 24.10 -9.07 12.53
C ASP A 344 24.12 -9.50 13.99
N ARG A 345 23.44 -10.62 14.32
CA ARG A 345 23.44 -11.22 15.66
C ARG A 345 24.70 -11.98 15.98
N THR A 346 25.34 -12.54 14.96
CA THR A 346 26.53 -13.41 15.11
C THR A 346 27.80 -12.61 15.37
N GLY A 347 27.89 -11.38 14.90
CA GLY A 347 29.05 -10.51 15.09
C GLY A 347 30.23 -10.80 14.16
N GLY A 348 30.49 -12.03 13.79
CA GLY A 348 31.64 -12.42 12.96
C GLY A 348 33.00 -12.01 13.56
N ARG A 349 33.83 -11.24 12.81
CA ARG A 349 35.07 -10.63 13.33
C ARG A 349 34.83 -9.37 14.16
N SER A 350 33.66 -8.76 14.03
CA SER A 350 33.25 -7.57 14.77
C SER A 350 32.10 -7.94 15.70
N ARG A 351 31.79 -7.06 16.68
CA ARG A 351 30.65 -7.26 17.58
C ARG A 351 29.32 -7.30 16.80
N PRO A 352 28.28 -7.94 17.36
CA PRO A 352 26.91 -7.81 16.84
C PRO A 352 26.55 -6.34 16.60
N GLY A 353 25.82 -6.06 15.52
CA GLY A 353 25.47 -4.68 15.20
C GLY A 353 25.03 -4.46 13.75
N ILE A 354 24.82 -3.21 13.42
CA ILE A 354 24.41 -2.75 12.08
C ILE A 354 25.52 -3.04 11.07
N LYS A 355 25.12 -3.67 9.95
CA LYS A 355 25.99 -3.88 8.79
C LYS A 355 25.24 -3.66 7.49
N SER A 356 25.98 -3.36 6.43
CA SER A 356 25.49 -3.33 5.07
C SER A 356 26.21 -4.37 4.22
N LEU A 357 25.42 -5.18 3.51
CA LEU A 357 25.92 -6.30 2.72
C LEU A 357 25.72 -6.04 1.24
N LEU A 358 26.61 -6.61 0.42
CA LEU A 358 26.55 -6.56 -1.04
C LEU A 358 26.11 -7.92 -1.59
N ASN A 359 25.24 -7.92 -2.58
CA ASN A 359 24.69 -9.12 -3.20
C ASN A 359 25.74 -10.13 -3.65
N TYR A 360 26.73 -9.70 -4.41
CA TYR A 360 27.77 -10.57 -5.00
C TYR A 360 28.75 -11.20 -3.98
N ARG A 361 28.57 -10.91 -2.69
CA ARG A 361 29.37 -11.48 -1.58
C ARG A 361 28.54 -12.38 -0.69
N ILE A 362 27.29 -12.62 -1.05
CA ILE A 362 26.40 -13.58 -0.40
C ILE A 362 26.47 -14.87 -1.21
N ASP A 363 26.95 -15.92 -0.59
CA ASP A 363 27.15 -17.24 -1.21
C ASP A 363 25.87 -18.08 -1.07
N ASP A 364 25.14 -17.92 0.06
CA ASP A 364 23.90 -18.64 0.36
C ASP A 364 23.02 -17.80 1.29
N LEU A 365 21.68 -17.94 1.16
CA LEU A 365 20.71 -17.24 1.97
C LEU A 365 19.41 -18.05 2.12
N ALA A 366 18.96 -18.24 3.37
CA ALA A 366 17.72 -18.93 3.69
C ALA A 366 16.97 -18.24 4.83
N ILE A 367 15.64 -18.27 4.76
CA ILE A 367 14.76 -17.84 5.86
C ILE A 367 14.80 -18.92 6.95
N THR A 368 14.86 -18.50 8.20
CA THR A 368 14.77 -19.41 9.36
C THR A 368 13.36 -19.37 9.94
N ASP A 369 13.05 -20.32 10.82
CA ASP A 369 11.79 -20.30 11.57
C ASP A 369 11.85 -19.39 12.81
N GLU A 370 13.03 -18.85 13.15
CA GLU A 370 13.21 -17.99 14.31
C GLU A 370 12.65 -16.59 14.07
N PRO A 371 11.67 -16.13 14.86
CA PRO A 371 11.17 -14.77 14.77
C PRO A 371 12.15 -13.79 15.44
N PHE A 372 12.03 -12.49 15.07
CA PHE A 372 12.72 -11.43 15.78
C PHE A 372 11.80 -10.26 16.10
N GLU A 373 12.06 -9.60 17.22
CA GLU A 373 11.43 -8.32 17.54
C GLU A 373 12.26 -7.19 16.90
N PRO A 374 11.65 -6.38 15.99
CA PRO A 374 12.39 -5.34 15.28
C PRO A 374 12.94 -4.25 16.20
N ARG A 375 14.25 -4.01 16.15
CA ARG A 375 14.96 -2.91 16.83
C ARG A 375 14.75 -1.58 16.13
N TYR A 376 14.49 -1.64 14.84
CA TYR A 376 14.31 -0.52 13.93
C TYR A 376 13.07 -0.76 13.07
N GLU A 377 12.61 0.28 12.39
CA GLU A 377 11.58 0.13 11.36
C GLU A 377 12.09 -0.76 10.21
N ILE A 378 11.29 -1.74 9.80
CA ILE A 378 11.60 -2.55 8.63
C ILE A 378 11.17 -1.76 7.39
N GLU A 379 12.13 -1.35 6.58
CA GLU A 379 11.93 -0.51 5.40
C GLU A 379 12.06 -1.29 4.07
N LEU A 380 11.93 -2.61 4.12
CA LEU A 380 12.02 -3.46 2.92
C LEU A 380 10.89 -3.16 1.93
N ALA A 381 9.70 -2.80 2.42
CA ALA A 381 8.60 -2.34 1.56
C ALA A 381 8.92 -1.05 0.76
N LYS A 382 9.99 -0.35 1.12
CA LYS A 382 10.51 0.83 0.40
C LYS A 382 11.66 0.51 -0.56
N ALA A 383 11.96 -0.77 -0.76
CA ALA A 383 13.05 -1.20 -1.65
C ALA A 383 12.81 -0.76 -3.10
N GLY A 384 13.83 -0.19 -3.72
CA GLY A 384 13.71 0.36 -5.08
C GLY A 384 13.17 1.79 -5.15
N GLU A 385 12.79 2.41 -4.03
CA GLU A 385 12.43 3.83 -4.01
C GLU A 385 13.65 4.75 -4.07
N LEU A 386 13.46 5.93 -4.66
CA LEU A 386 14.43 7.03 -4.61
C LEU A 386 14.42 7.66 -3.22
N THR A 387 15.11 7.07 -2.27
CA THR A 387 15.24 7.60 -0.90
C THR A 387 16.69 7.85 -0.52
N GLU A 388 16.93 8.95 0.22
CA GLU A 388 18.30 9.37 0.53
C GLU A 388 18.97 8.52 1.62
N ARG A 389 18.26 8.23 2.73
CA ARG A 389 18.83 7.48 3.88
C ARG A 389 17.80 6.57 4.52
N PRO A 390 18.15 5.32 4.89
CA PRO A 390 17.26 4.47 5.69
C PRO A 390 17.17 4.97 7.14
N THR A 391 15.98 4.90 7.75
CA THR A 391 15.75 5.24 9.16
C THR A 391 16.60 4.38 10.10
N PHE A 392 16.88 3.15 9.69
CA PHE A 392 17.76 2.22 10.33
C PHE A 392 19.16 2.81 10.67
N SER A 393 19.69 3.71 9.86
CA SER A 393 20.98 4.37 10.10
C SER A 393 20.93 5.48 11.16
N GLN A 394 19.75 5.83 11.64
CA GLN A 394 19.57 6.93 12.62
C GLN A 394 19.61 6.47 14.09
N GLY A 395 19.81 5.19 14.35
CA GLY A 395 19.83 4.59 15.69
C GLY A 395 18.48 3.99 16.12
N PRO A 396 18.45 3.21 17.23
CA PRO A 396 17.25 2.58 17.72
C PRO A 396 16.21 3.62 18.14
N ARG A 397 14.94 3.40 17.77
CA ARG A 397 13.83 4.18 18.32
C ARG A 397 13.74 3.87 19.83
N HIS A 398 14.04 4.84 20.68
CA HIS A 398 13.64 4.75 22.08
C HIS A 398 12.10 4.71 22.13
N ARG A 399 11.54 3.57 22.52
CA ARG A 399 10.15 3.54 22.99
C ARG A 399 10.07 4.48 24.18
N THR A 400 9.51 5.66 23.99
CA THR A 400 9.00 6.46 25.10
C THR A 400 7.84 5.68 25.71
N HIS A 401 8.17 4.79 26.66
CA HIS A 401 7.19 4.38 27.63
C HIS A 401 6.76 5.65 28.35
N THR A 402 5.60 6.16 28.01
CA THR A 402 4.90 7.15 28.81
C THR A 402 4.62 6.45 30.15
N ARG A 403 5.56 6.58 31.08
CA ARG A 403 5.31 6.27 32.47
C ARG A 403 4.15 7.18 32.87
N ILE A 404 2.97 6.60 33.00
CA ILE A 404 1.87 7.24 33.71
C ILE A 404 2.43 7.47 35.11
N ALA A 405 2.83 8.71 35.37
CA ALA A 405 3.25 9.15 36.67
C ALA A 405 2.03 9.06 37.58
N THR A 406 1.90 7.98 38.31
CA THR A 406 1.02 7.91 39.46
C THR A 406 1.49 8.98 40.45
N ARG A 407 0.80 10.12 40.47
CA ARG A 407 0.98 11.16 41.46
C ARG A 407 0.75 10.50 42.84
N ARG A 408 1.85 10.27 43.58
CA ARG A 408 1.74 10.02 45.00
C ARG A 408 1.14 11.29 45.68
N PRO A 409 0.12 11.14 46.54
CA PRO A 409 -0.43 12.26 47.26
C PRO A 409 0.65 12.86 48.21
N ARG A 410 0.84 14.18 48.16
CA ARG A 410 1.70 14.92 49.10
C ARG A 410 1.15 14.75 50.52
N PRO A 411 1.99 14.48 51.55
CA PRO A 411 1.55 14.50 52.95
C PRO A 411 1.16 15.93 53.35
N ARG A 412 0.02 16.04 54.03
CA ARG A 412 -0.45 17.32 54.63
C ARG A 412 0.53 17.79 55.71
N PRO A 413 0.80 19.09 55.81
CA PRO A 413 1.61 19.63 56.88
C PRO A 413 0.82 19.54 58.22
N ARG A 414 1.47 19.04 59.30
CA ARG A 414 0.96 19.08 60.66
C ARG A 414 0.90 20.51 61.14
N ARG A 415 -0.29 20.97 61.54
CA ARG A 415 -0.43 22.23 62.33
C ARG A 415 0.20 22.04 63.70
N ARG A 416 1.02 22.97 64.09
CA ARG A 416 1.24 23.36 65.51
C ARG A 416 0.38 24.56 65.83
#